data_15423d3df673e193ac35cf021dacbd2e
#
_entry.id   15423d3df673e193ac35cf021dacbd2e
#
_cell.length_a   1.000
_cell.length_b   1.000
_cell.length_c   1.000
_cell.angle_alpha   90.00
_cell.angle_beta   90.00
_cell.angle_gamma   90.00
#
_symmetry.space_group_name_H-M   'P 1'
#
loop_
_entity.id
_entity.type
_entity.pdbx_description
1 polymer ?
#
loop_
_entity_poly.entity_id
_entity_poly.type
_entity_poly.pdbx_seq_one_letter_code
_entity_poly.pdbx_strand_id
1 'polypeptide(L)'
;MALHSDAGCSKTDELIGSLGIYTTDFNNGKLNTGIDRYASRDLADILLTQIQKNIYSSYNLSWTRRSMWNRNYSETRLPATPSTIIELLSHQNFADMQLGHDPNFKITVGRAIY
;
A
#
# COMPACT_ATOMS: atom_id res chain seq x y z
N MET A 1 -9.40 -1.54 4.09
CA MET A 1 -8.22 -1.50 3.20
C MET A 1 -8.58 -2.02 1.83
N ALA A 2 -8.12 -1.36 0.80
CA ALA A 2 -8.18 -1.87 -0.57
C ALA A 2 -6.76 -2.22 -1.03
N LEU A 3 -6.62 -3.30 -1.79
CA LEU A 3 -5.33 -3.78 -2.26
C LEU A 3 -5.30 -3.73 -3.79
N HIS A 4 -4.37 -2.97 -4.35
CA HIS A 4 -4.25 -2.71 -5.77
C HIS A 4 -2.84 -2.99 -6.29
N SER A 5 -2.67 -2.96 -7.61
CA SER A 5 -1.37 -2.83 -8.26
C SER A 5 -1.29 -1.47 -8.96
N ASP A 6 -0.09 -0.89 -8.94
CA ASP A 6 0.17 0.43 -9.48
C ASP A 6 0.62 0.35 -10.95
N ALA A 7 0.18 1.31 -11.76
CA ALA A 7 0.59 1.44 -13.17
C ALA A 7 1.66 2.54 -13.38
N GLY A 8 2.07 3.21 -12.32
CA GLY A 8 2.79 4.49 -12.44
C GLY A 8 4.29 4.43 -12.65
N CYS A 9 4.91 3.26 -12.75
CA CYS A 9 6.36 3.16 -12.82
C CYS A 9 6.83 2.55 -14.13
N SER A 10 7.95 3.05 -14.66
CA SER A 10 8.54 2.53 -15.89
C SER A 10 9.03 1.09 -15.72
N LYS A 11 9.11 0.38 -16.84
CA LYS A 11 9.66 -0.98 -16.87
C LYS A 11 11.15 -0.93 -16.53
N THR A 12 11.56 -1.70 -15.53
CA THR A 12 12.93 -1.77 -15.05
C THR A 12 13.15 -3.11 -14.34
N ASP A 13 14.40 -3.50 -14.19
CA ASP A 13 14.78 -4.68 -13.42
C ASP A 13 14.95 -4.40 -11.93
N GLU A 14 14.81 -3.15 -11.51
CA GLU A 14 14.89 -2.77 -10.10
C GLU A 14 13.50 -2.81 -9.46
N LEU A 15 13.41 -3.35 -8.25
CA LEU A 15 12.17 -3.38 -7.48
C LEU A 15 11.69 -1.96 -7.17
N ILE A 16 10.40 -1.71 -7.41
CA ILE A 16 9.76 -0.44 -7.09
C ILE A 16 9.12 -0.48 -5.69
N GLY A 17 8.46 -1.57 -5.35
CA GLY A 17 7.85 -1.75 -4.05
C GLY A 17 6.44 -1.18 -3.91
N SER A 18 6.01 -1.03 -2.67
CA SER A 18 4.64 -0.65 -2.31
C SER A 18 4.51 0.83 -1.98
N LEU A 19 3.30 1.36 -2.14
CA LEU A 19 2.93 2.68 -1.62
C LEU A 19 1.55 2.64 -0.98
N GLY A 20 1.27 3.62 -0.13
CA GLY A 20 -0.03 3.76 0.51
C GLY A 20 -0.71 5.06 0.10
N ILE A 21 -2.03 5.03 0.03
CA ILE A 21 -2.87 6.16 -0.32
C ILE A 21 -3.91 6.36 0.79
N TYR A 22 -4.05 7.58 1.27
CA TYR A 22 -5.10 7.96 2.21
C TYR A 22 -5.85 9.19 1.68
N THR A 23 -7.01 9.49 2.27
CA THR A 23 -7.89 10.54 1.74
C THR A 23 -7.30 11.95 1.84
N THR A 24 -7.77 12.83 0.96
CA THR A 24 -7.45 14.26 0.98
C THR A 24 -8.08 14.97 2.20
N ASP A 25 -7.86 16.26 2.33
CA ASP A 25 -8.35 17.08 3.44
C ASP A 25 -9.81 17.56 3.27
N PHE A 26 -10.61 16.90 2.44
CA PHE A 26 -12.03 17.20 2.34
C PHE A 26 -12.70 17.08 3.73
N ASN A 27 -13.84 17.78 3.92
CA ASN A 27 -14.57 17.77 5.18
C ASN A 27 -13.68 18.14 6.38
N ASN A 28 -12.85 19.17 6.22
CA ASN A 28 -11.90 19.64 7.23
C ASN A 28 -10.93 18.55 7.72
N GLY A 29 -10.58 17.63 6.84
CA GLY A 29 -9.62 16.56 7.15
C GLY A 29 -10.18 15.43 7.98
N LYS A 30 -11.50 15.30 8.06
CA LYS A 30 -12.15 14.26 8.86
C LYS A 30 -12.98 13.32 7.99
N LEU A 31 -13.05 12.06 8.40
CA LEU A 31 -13.96 11.08 7.84
C LEU A 31 -15.40 11.42 8.26
N ASN A 32 -16.38 10.77 7.62
CA ASN A 32 -17.80 10.99 7.91
C ASN A 32 -18.19 10.80 9.39
N THR A 33 -17.40 10.01 10.12
CA THR A 33 -17.57 9.76 11.56
C THR A 33 -16.87 10.79 12.45
N GLY A 34 -16.19 11.80 11.87
CA GLY A 34 -15.41 12.77 12.61
C GLY A 34 -13.99 12.33 12.97
N ILE A 35 -13.57 11.13 12.56
CA ILE A 35 -12.21 10.63 12.77
C ILE A 35 -11.24 11.39 11.85
N ASP A 36 -10.09 11.80 12.36
CA ASP A 36 -9.06 12.47 11.59
C ASP A 36 -8.52 11.56 10.48
N ARG A 37 -8.38 12.10 9.27
CA ARG A 37 -7.86 11.36 8.10
C ARG A 37 -6.45 10.79 8.33
N TYR A 38 -5.67 11.37 9.22
CA TYR A 38 -4.34 10.88 9.54
C TYR A 38 -4.35 9.53 10.29
N ALA A 39 -5.48 9.11 10.82
CA ALA A 39 -5.64 7.73 11.29
C ALA A 39 -5.51 6.73 10.12
N SER A 40 -6.01 7.09 8.94
CA SER A 40 -5.85 6.28 7.73
C SER A 40 -4.39 6.28 7.25
N ARG A 41 -3.69 7.42 7.37
CA ARG A 41 -2.25 7.49 7.08
C ARG A 41 -1.47 6.56 8.00
N ASP A 42 -1.78 6.56 9.29
CA ASP A 42 -1.10 5.71 10.27
C ASP A 42 -1.36 4.23 10.00
N LEU A 43 -2.57 3.87 9.60
CA LEU A 43 -2.90 2.51 9.15
C LEU A 43 -2.05 2.10 7.94
N ALA A 44 -1.93 2.97 6.94
CA ALA A 44 -1.09 2.72 5.77
C ALA A 44 0.38 2.53 6.16
N ASP A 45 0.88 3.35 7.06
CA ASP A 45 2.26 3.26 7.54
C ASP A 45 2.54 1.91 8.21
N ILE A 46 1.66 1.48 9.08
CA ILE A 46 1.79 0.18 9.77
C ILE A 46 1.77 -0.97 8.75
N LEU A 47 0.83 -0.95 7.81
CA LEU A 47 0.71 -2.01 6.80
C LEU A 47 1.94 -2.06 5.89
N LEU A 48 2.41 -0.92 5.39
CA LEU A 48 3.59 -0.84 4.53
C LEU A 48 4.85 -1.32 5.24
N THR A 49 5.02 -0.94 6.50
CA THR A 49 6.17 -1.36 7.31
C THR A 49 6.15 -2.86 7.52
N GLN A 50 4.99 -3.43 7.82
CA GLN A 50 4.87 -4.87 8.05
C GLN A 50 5.07 -5.68 6.76
N ILE A 51 4.55 -5.20 5.64
CA ILE A 51 4.78 -5.81 4.32
C ILE A 51 6.27 -5.82 4.00
N GLN A 52 6.95 -4.69 4.20
CA GLN A 52 8.39 -4.58 3.97
C GLN A 52 9.19 -5.58 4.81
N LYS A 53 8.87 -5.69 6.11
CA LYS A 53 9.53 -6.62 7.03
C LYS A 53 9.31 -8.08 6.62
N ASN A 54 8.10 -8.44 6.27
CA ASN A 54 7.78 -9.82 5.90
C ASN A 54 8.43 -10.23 4.58
N ILE A 55 8.50 -9.33 3.60
CA ILE A 55 9.18 -9.60 2.34
C ILE A 55 10.69 -9.75 2.57
N TYR A 56 11.29 -8.88 3.37
CA TYR A 56 12.70 -9.03 3.73
C TYR A 56 12.96 -10.37 4.40
N SER A 57 12.13 -10.75 5.35
CA SER A 57 12.30 -12.01 6.09
C SER A 57 12.16 -13.25 5.20
N SER A 58 11.22 -13.24 4.24
CA SER A 58 10.92 -14.41 3.39
C SER A 58 11.84 -14.52 2.17
N TYR A 59 12.28 -13.39 1.63
CA TYR A 59 13.01 -13.34 0.35
C TYR A 59 14.40 -12.75 0.46
N ASN A 60 14.77 -12.21 1.60
CA ASN A 60 16.02 -11.47 1.80
C ASN A 60 16.18 -10.32 0.78
N LEU A 61 15.06 -9.65 0.47
CA LEU A 61 15.00 -8.53 -0.47
C LEU A 61 14.68 -7.25 0.27
N SER A 62 15.35 -6.16 -0.11
CA SER A 62 15.03 -4.81 0.35
C SER A 62 13.83 -4.29 -0.42
N TRP A 63 12.63 -4.62 0.05
CA TRP A 63 11.38 -4.13 -0.53
C TRP A 63 11.18 -2.67 -0.17
N THR A 64 11.04 -1.83 -1.17
CA THR A 64 10.89 -0.39 -0.98
C THR A 64 9.45 -0.06 -0.59
N ARG A 65 9.28 0.76 0.43
CA ARG A 65 8.00 1.42 0.67
C ARG A 65 8.11 2.85 0.12
N ARG A 66 7.31 3.13 -0.89
CA ARG A 66 7.26 4.45 -1.53
C ARG A 66 6.42 5.41 -0.69
N SER A 67 6.51 6.69 -1.01
CA SER A 67 5.77 7.75 -0.33
C SER A 67 4.27 7.46 -0.33
N MET A 68 3.63 7.70 0.80
CA MET A 68 2.17 7.71 0.91
C MET A 68 1.62 8.95 0.22
N TRP A 69 0.55 8.75 -0.55
CA TRP A 69 -0.08 9.83 -1.30
C TRP A 69 -1.45 10.16 -0.72
N ASN A 70 -1.69 11.44 -0.65
CA ASN A 70 -2.96 12.02 -0.27
C ASN A 70 -3.80 12.21 -1.55
N ARG A 71 -4.83 11.39 -1.74
CA ARG A 71 -5.67 11.38 -2.95
C ARG A 71 -7.14 11.25 -2.60
N ASN A 72 -7.99 11.86 -3.42
CA ASN A 72 -9.44 11.85 -3.22
C ASN A 72 -10.06 10.66 -3.94
N TYR A 73 -9.97 9.47 -3.36
CA TYR A 73 -10.61 8.26 -3.87
C TYR A 73 -11.75 7.82 -2.96
N SER A 74 -12.82 7.27 -3.57
CA SER A 74 -14.00 6.79 -2.82
C SER A 74 -13.64 5.72 -1.79
N GLU A 75 -12.68 4.84 -2.11
CA GLU A 75 -12.23 3.76 -1.23
C GLU A 75 -11.61 4.25 0.08
N THR A 76 -11.09 5.48 0.10
CA THR A 76 -10.50 6.11 1.28
C THR A 76 -11.37 7.19 1.89
N ARG A 77 -12.28 7.78 1.11
CA ARG A 77 -13.12 8.91 1.52
C ARG A 77 -14.44 8.49 2.15
N LEU A 78 -15.12 7.49 1.56
CA LEU A 78 -16.47 7.10 1.93
C LEU A 78 -16.58 6.22 3.18
N PRO A 79 -15.63 5.30 3.49
CA PRO A 79 -15.78 4.45 4.66
C PRO A 79 -15.89 5.23 5.97
N ALA A 80 -16.62 4.68 6.92
CA ALA A 80 -16.83 5.27 8.25
C ALA A 80 -15.64 5.06 9.20
N THR A 81 -14.73 4.18 8.85
CA THR A 81 -13.54 3.84 9.64
C THR A 81 -12.26 4.24 8.90
N PRO A 82 -11.11 4.33 9.57
CA PRO A 82 -9.84 4.54 8.90
C PRO A 82 -9.66 3.55 7.75
N SER A 83 -9.30 4.06 6.58
CA SER A 83 -9.20 3.27 5.34
C SER A 83 -8.04 3.75 4.50
N THR A 84 -7.36 2.80 3.87
CA THR A 84 -6.22 3.08 3.00
C THR A 84 -6.24 2.17 1.79
N ILE A 85 -5.65 2.62 0.69
CA ILE A 85 -5.31 1.80 -0.46
C ILE A 85 -3.83 1.46 -0.35
N ILE A 86 -3.49 0.19 -0.46
CA ILE A 86 -2.11 -0.27 -0.61
C ILE A 86 -1.91 -0.65 -2.07
N GLU A 87 -1.11 0.13 -2.77
CA GLU A 87 -0.60 -0.24 -4.09
C GLU A 87 0.58 -1.18 -3.86
N LEU A 88 0.33 -2.48 -3.92
CA LEU A 88 1.26 -3.50 -3.44
C LEU A 88 2.54 -3.56 -4.26
N LEU A 89 2.42 -3.46 -5.58
CA LEU A 89 3.53 -3.52 -6.52
C LEU A 89 3.16 -2.78 -7.81
N SER A 90 4.14 -2.54 -8.67
CA SER A 90 3.89 -1.97 -9.99
C SER A 90 3.74 -3.09 -11.03
N HIS A 91 2.57 -3.19 -11.66
CA HIS A 91 2.36 -4.16 -12.74
C HIS A 91 3.06 -3.79 -14.05
N GLN A 92 3.68 -2.62 -14.12
CA GLN A 92 4.52 -2.19 -15.25
C GLN A 92 6.01 -2.41 -14.99
N ASN A 93 6.38 -2.91 -13.80
CA ASN A 93 7.76 -3.14 -13.43
C ASN A 93 8.07 -4.63 -13.47
N PHE A 94 9.11 -5.03 -14.21
CA PHE A 94 9.45 -6.45 -14.39
C PHE A 94 9.86 -7.13 -13.10
N ALA A 95 10.69 -6.48 -12.28
CA ALA A 95 11.16 -7.07 -11.03
C ALA A 95 10.01 -7.27 -10.04
N ASP A 96 9.12 -6.27 -9.91
CA ASP A 96 7.93 -6.38 -9.07
C ASP A 96 7.02 -7.52 -9.54
N MET A 97 6.80 -7.66 -10.85
CA MET A 97 5.93 -8.69 -11.40
C MET A 97 6.53 -10.09 -11.29
N GLN A 98 7.83 -10.25 -11.40
CA GLN A 98 8.47 -11.54 -11.16
C GLN A 98 8.20 -12.01 -9.73
N LEU A 99 8.33 -11.12 -8.74
CA LEU A 99 8.01 -11.45 -7.36
C LEU A 99 6.51 -11.67 -7.17
N GLY A 100 5.66 -10.86 -7.79
CA GLY A 100 4.22 -10.97 -7.72
C GLY A 100 3.65 -12.28 -8.28
N HIS A 101 4.36 -12.93 -9.19
CA HIS A 101 3.97 -14.23 -9.75
C HIS A 101 4.42 -15.42 -8.88
N ASP A 102 5.27 -15.20 -7.88
CA ASP A 102 5.66 -16.26 -6.96
C ASP A 102 4.45 -16.63 -6.06
N PRO A 103 4.02 -17.90 -6.01
CA PRO A 103 2.90 -18.31 -5.17
C PRO A 103 3.07 -17.96 -3.69
N ASN A 104 4.28 -17.93 -3.18
CA ASN A 104 4.56 -17.60 -1.79
C ASN A 104 4.43 -16.11 -1.48
N PHE A 105 4.47 -15.26 -2.50
CA PHE A 105 4.33 -13.81 -2.30
C PHE A 105 2.96 -13.44 -1.70
N LYS A 106 1.89 -14.05 -2.20
CA LYS A 106 0.53 -13.84 -1.66
C LYS A 106 0.45 -14.21 -0.18
N ILE A 107 1.08 -15.33 0.20
CA ILE A 107 1.09 -15.81 1.58
C ILE A 107 1.87 -14.86 2.45
N THR A 108 3.03 -14.41 2.01
CA THR A 108 3.89 -13.47 2.74
C THR A 108 3.16 -12.15 2.99
N VAL A 109 2.53 -11.58 1.95
CA VAL A 109 1.78 -10.33 2.07
C VAL A 109 0.54 -10.51 2.93
N GLY A 110 -0.20 -11.61 2.74
CA GLY A 110 -1.38 -11.90 3.55
C GLY A 110 -1.05 -12.00 5.05
N ARG A 111 0.05 -12.62 5.40
CA ARG A 111 0.53 -12.68 6.79
C ARG A 111 0.91 -11.31 7.33
N ALA A 112 1.51 -10.46 6.51
CA ALA A 112 1.89 -9.11 6.91
C ALA A 112 0.67 -8.24 7.22
N ILE A 113 -0.42 -8.41 6.46
CA ILE A 113 -1.65 -7.64 6.62
C ILE A 113 -2.47 -8.17 7.81
N TYR A 114 -2.52 -9.47 7.98
CA TYR A 114 -3.26 -10.11 9.08
C TYR A 114 -2.67 -9.83 10.44
#